data_8414e71ddda9670b0529128b711cf385
#
_entry.id   8414e71ddda9670b0529128b711cf385
#
_cell.length_a   1.000
_cell.length_b   1.000
_cell.length_c   1.000
_cell.angle_alpha   90.00
_cell.angle_beta   90.00
_cell.angle_gamma   90.00
#
_symmetry.space_group_name_H-M   'P 1'
#
loop_
_entity.id
_entity.type
_entity.pdbx_description
1 polymer ?
#
loop_
_entity_poly.entity_id
_entity_poly.type
_entity_poly.pdbx_seq_one_letter_code
_entity_poly.pdbx_strand_id
1 'polypeptide(L)'
;FYHLREKGKTVEEAQAEIAKNGASSGMFTAEATTTTLNNEDGIASFSLAAKDQEKRDKAYLFIESKVPEVVKEKAENMVVVLPVHGQNNQKLSTIHLYPKNEENDYPDPPFEKVLEEPRNDFTIGEKITYSLHTTIPVNILDYQKFELSDSADEALTFLPNSLTISSNGEKLTEGFVIHKKPHGFDVLFSIPSLEKYAGKKLTISYQMQLSSTAQANKEINNNGTLDFGFGVSTKKVSVYTGSKQFVKIETNKPDKRLAGAVFLIKNKAGNYLQQTANGYKWTKNESDALHLISDKNGAFSISGLKTGSYRLKEIEAPSGYILSETEIPFTISTFLSEDKEADSILKVVNKKENSRPFLPKTNETKNTLLGVVGMVFASFAIWLFIKKRTGVKK
;
A
#
# COMPACT_ATOMS: atom_id res chain seq x y z
N PHE A 1 27.68 -52.25 17.92
CA PHE A 1 28.99 -51.60 18.06
C PHE A 1 30.05 -52.66 18.40
N TYR A 2 29.96 -53.41 19.52
CA TYR A 2 30.98 -54.38 19.96
C TYR A 2 31.21 -55.49 18.95
N HIS A 3 30.17 -56.01 18.28
CA HIS A 3 30.34 -57.01 17.25
C HIS A 3 31.22 -56.55 16.05
N LEU A 4 31.16 -55.26 15.72
CA LEU A 4 32.06 -54.69 14.70
C LEU A 4 33.50 -54.53 15.23
N ARG A 5 33.64 -54.18 16.50
CA ARG A 5 34.96 -54.12 17.17
C ARG A 5 35.63 -55.49 17.25
N GLU A 6 34.86 -56.54 17.55
CA GLU A 6 35.35 -57.95 17.55
C GLU A 6 35.79 -58.40 16.16
N LYS A 7 35.20 -57.84 15.11
CA LYS A 7 35.66 -58.10 13.72
C LYS A 7 36.87 -57.26 13.31
N GLY A 8 37.53 -56.57 14.25
CA GLY A 8 38.79 -55.85 14.02
C GLY A 8 38.61 -54.41 13.52
N LYS A 9 37.36 -53.86 13.44
CA LYS A 9 37.12 -52.48 13.03
C LYS A 9 37.58 -51.50 14.11
N THR A 10 38.10 -50.32 13.71
CA THR A 10 38.34 -49.20 14.63
C THR A 10 37.03 -48.66 15.21
N VAL A 11 37.09 -47.76 16.19
CA VAL A 11 35.90 -47.10 16.78
C VAL A 11 35.20 -46.31 15.69
N GLU A 12 35.95 -45.51 14.94
CA GLU A 12 35.49 -44.67 13.86
C GLU A 12 34.84 -45.48 12.73
N GLU A 13 35.49 -46.58 12.31
CA GLU A 13 34.91 -47.45 11.28
C GLU A 13 33.60 -48.12 11.74
N ALA A 14 33.53 -48.52 13.01
CA ALA A 14 32.29 -49.09 13.58
C ALA A 14 31.17 -48.04 13.69
N GLN A 15 31.51 -46.81 14.10
CA GLN A 15 30.55 -45.69 14.12
C GLN A 15 30.03 -45.36 12.72
N ALA A 16 30.93 -45.23 11.72
CA ALA A 16 30.57 -44.95 10.34
C ALA A 16 29.65 -46.02 9.74
N GLU A 17 29.95 -47.32 10.00
CA GLU A 17 29.13 -48.41 9.52
C GLU A 17 27.71 -48.42 10.16
N ILE A 18 27.62 -48.12 11.46
CA ILE A 18 26.31 -47.99 12.15
C ILE A 18 25.54 -46.81 11.63
N ALA A 19 26.19 -45.66 11.43
CA ALA A 19 25.56 -44.46 10.86
C ALA A 19 24.97 -44.76 9.47
N LYS A 20 25.71 -45.40 8.61
CA LYS A 20 25.32 -45.77 7.25
C LYS A 20 24.17 -46.77 7.22
N ASN A 21 24.19 -47.80 8.08
CA ASN A 21 23.19 -48.87 8.10
C ASN A 21 21.88 -48.45 8.80
N GLY A 22 21.91 -47.36 9.56
CA GLY A 22 20.75 -46.86 10.29
C GLY A 22 20.26 -47.75 11.42
N ALA A 23 19.06 -47.49 11.93
CA ALA A 23 18.44 -48.26 13.00
C ALA A 23 17.76 -49.52 12.45
N SER A 24 17.94 -50.64 13.13
CA SER A 24 17.15 -51.84 12.92
C SER A 24 15.86 -51.77 13.74
N SER A 25 14.82 -52.48 13.30
CA SER A 25 13.53 -52.58 14.04
C SER A 25 13.78 -53.02 15.50
N GLY A 26 13.23 -52.30 16.47
CA GLY A 26 13.35 -52.60 17.90
C GLY A 26 14.53 -51.93 18.62
N MET A 27 15.36 -51.15 17.95
CA MET A 27 16.47 -50.39 18.59
C MET A 27 16.08 -49.01 19.07
N PHE A 28 14.83 -48.58 18.95
CA PHE A 28 14.37 -47.26 19.32
C PHE A 28 14.40 -47.05 20.84
N THR A 29 15.06 -46.00 21.32
CA THR A 29 15.21 -45.72 22.75
C THR A 29 14.43 -44.49 23.20
N ALA A 30 14.46 -43.41 22.44
CA ALA A 30 13.79 -42.15 22.75
C ALA A 30 13.58 -41.29 21.49
N GLU A 31 12.56 -40.45 21.51
CA GLU A 31 12.29 -39.43 20.49
C GLU A 31 12.16 -38.07 21.17
N ALA A 32 12.70 -37.03 20.56
CA ALA A 32 12.52 -35.68 21.01
C ALA A 32 12.29 -34.75 19.79
N THR A 33 11.40 -33.79 19.95
CA THR A 33 11.20 -32.71 19.00
C THR A 33 12.05 -31.51 19.43
N THR A 34 12.66 -30.82 18.47
CA THR A 34 13.41 -29.60 18.76
C THR A 34 12.51 -28.50 19.29
N THR A 35 13.00 -27.78 20.29
CA THR A 35 12.33 -26.67 20.95
C THR A 35 13.31 -25.52 21.18
N THR A 36 12.79 -24.36 21.63
CA THR A 36 13.64 -23.28 22.13
C THR A 36 14.07 -23.57 23.57
N LEU A 37 15.36 -23.60 23.83
CA LEU A 37 15.94 -23.77 25.17
C LEU A 37 17.02 -22.70 25.39
N ASN A 38 16.94 -21.95 26.51
CA ASN A 38 17.89 -20.88 26.86
C ASN A 38 18.08 -19.80 25.77
N ASN A 39 17.02 -19.42 25.06
CA ASN A 39 17.02 -18.52 23.90
C ASN A 39 17.74 -19.04 22.65
N GLU A 40 18.00 -20.32 22.56
CA GLU A 40 18.49 -21.00 21.37
C GLU A 40 17.39 -21.90 20.80
N ASP A 41 17.11 -21.76 19.51
CA ASP A 41 16.10 -22.55 18.80
C ASP A 41 16.70 -23.85 18.25
N GLY A 42 15.85 -24.84 18.02
CA GLY A 42 16.25 -26.08 17.36
C GLY A 42 16.97 -27.07 18.29
N ILE A 43 16.83 -26.98 19.60
CA ILE A 43 17.50 -27.86 20.57
C ILE A 43 16.64 -29.06 20.91
N ALA A 44 17.18 -30.26 20.78
CA ALA A 44 16.65 -31.50 21.36
C ALA A 44 17.63 -32.09 22.38
N SER A 45 17.14 -32.48 23.55
CA SER A 45 17.96 -32.98 24.64
C SER A 45 17.58 -34.40 25.02
N PHE A 46 18.61 -35.23 25.22
CA PHE A 46 18.44 -36.60 25.66
C PHE A 46 19.29 -36.88 26.92
N SER A 47 18.72 -37.60 27.87
CA SER A 47 19.45 -38.12 29.03
C SER A 47 19.74 -39.58 28.80
N LEU A 48 21.01 -39.90 28.57
CA LEU A 48 21.44 -41.24 28.12
C LEU A 48 22.46 -41.88 29.09
N ALA A 49 22.27 -43.15 29.35
CA ALA A 49 23.22 -43.93 30.19
C ALA A 49 24.54 -44.21 29.45
N ALA A 50 25.67 -43.90 30.07
CA ALA A 50 26.97 -44.11 29.45
C ALA A 50 27.39 -45.59 29.36
N LYS A 51 26.86 -46.44 30.25
CA LYS A 51 27.20 -47.87 30.32
C LYS A 51 25.98 -48.77 30.37
N ASP A 52 26.09 -49.97 29.89
CA ASP A 52 25.09 -51.01 30.03
C ASP A 52 25.17 -51.74 31.40
N GLN A 53 24.33 -52.74 31.59
CA GLN A 53 24.28 -53.54 32.82
C GLN A 53 25.58 -54.30 33.09
N GLU A 54 26.34 -54.59 32.04
CA GLU A 54 27.65 -55.31 32.09
C GLU A 54 28.84 -54.34 32.19
N LYS A 55 28.56 -53.03 32.44
CA LYS A 55 29.53 -51.94 32.54
C LYS A 55 30.29 -51.64 31.24
N ARG A 56 29.81 -52.12 30.09
CA ARG A 56 30.37 -51.80 28.79
C ARG A 56 29.87 -50.44 28.30
N ASP A 57 30.66 -49.76 27.48
CA ASP A 57 30.35 -48.49 26.89
C ASP A 57 29.15 -48.61 25.93
N LYS A 58 28.22 -47.65 25.95
CA LYS A 58 27.08 -47.63 25.03
C LYS A 58 27.32 -46.74 23.82
N ALA A 59 26.93 -47.24 22.66
CA ALA A 59 26.86 -46.46 21.43
C ALA A 59 25.42 -46.08 21.11
N TYR A 60 25.20 -44.81 20.82
CA TYR A 60 23.90 -44.27 20.47
C TYR A 60 23.93 -43.73 19.05
N LEU A 61 22.93 -44.10 18.26
CA LEU A 61 22.68 -43.61 16.92
C LEU A 61 21.60 -42.52 16.99
N PHE A 62 21.94 -41.34 16.51
CA PHE A 62 21.04 -40.22 16.35
C PHE A 62 20.58 -40.13 14.90
N ILE A 63 19.27 -40.10 14.69
CA ILE A 63 18.62 -40.02 13.39
C ILE A 63 17.66 -38.87 13.40
N GLU A 64 17.78 -37.96 12.44
CA GLU A 64 16.77 -36.94 12.19
C GLU A 64 15.65 -37.55 11.38
N SER A 65 14.48 -37.80 12.02
CA SER A 65 13.35 -38.49 11.40
C SER A 65 12.45 -37.54 10.59
N LYS A 66 12.34 -36.29 11.03
CA LYS A 66 11.57 -35.22 10.38
C LYS A 66 12.38 -33.94 10.29
N VAL A 67 12.28 -33.24 9.17
CA VAL A 67 12.91 -31.96 8.92
C VAL A 67 11.86 -30.96 8.45
N PRO A 68 12.08 -29.63 8.63
CA PRO A 68 11.29 -28.59 7.98
C PRO A 68 11.35 -28.71 6.46
N GLU A 69 10.32 -28.19 5.77
CA GLU A 69 10.20 -28.25 4.30
C GLU A 69 11.33 -27.50 3.56
N VAL A 70 11.97 -26.54 4.23
CA VAL A 70 13.13 -25.80 3.69
C VAL A 70 14.40 -26.66 3.58
N VAL A 71 14.42 -27.84 4.18
CA VAL A 71 15.59 -28.72 4.19
C VAL A 71 15.56 -29.64 2.96
N LYS A 72 16.57 -29.51 2.09
CA LYS A 72 16.77 -30.34 0.90
C LYS A 72 17.31 -31.70 1.28
N GLU A 73 18.36 -31.72 2.08
CA GLU A 73 18.98 -32.94 2.58
C GLU A 73 19.11 -32.85 4.10
N LYS A 74 18.55 -33.85 4.78
CA LYS A 74 18.68 -33.98 6.23
C LYS A 74 20.10 -34.38 6.63
N ALA A 75 20.48 -34.02 7.85
CA ALA A 75 21.77 -34.36 8.39
C ALA A 75 22.05 -35.89 8.33
N GLU A 76 23.29 -36.24 8.07
CA GLU A 76 23.73 -37.61 8.19
C GLU A 76 23.51 -38.13 9.61
N ASN A 77 23.25 -39.44 9.71
CA ASN A 77 23.12 -40.09 11.00
C ASN A 77 24.43 -39.99 11.79
N MET A 78 24.32 -39.70 13.07
CA MET A 78 25.48 -39.53 13.95
C MET A 78 25.53 -40.66 14.98
N VAL A 79 26.71 -41.19 15.24
CA VAL A 79 26.92 -42.22 16.28
C VAL A 79 27.85 -41.67 17.35
N VAL A 80 27.40 -41.72 18.61
CA VAL A 80 28.22 -41.31 19.77
C VAL A 80 28.42 -42.52 20.70
N VAL A 81 29.65 -42.79 21.04
CA VAL A 81 30.00 -43.82 22.06
C VAL A 81 30.25 -43.12 23.39
N LEU A 82 29.52 -43.52 24.42
CA LEU A 82 29.61 -42.95 25.76
C LEU A 82 30.41 -43.87 26.69
N PRO A 83 31.20 -43.32 27.65
CA PRO A 83 31.36 -41.90 27.93
C PRO A 83 32.36 -41.22 26.98
N VAL A 84 32.08 -39.91 26.66
CA VAL A 84 33.05 -39.07 25.97
C VAL A 84 33.96 -38.42 26.99
N HIS A 85 35.25 -38.34 26.67
CA HIS A 85 36.25 -37.68 27.51
C HIS A 85 36.74 -36.39 26.85
N GLY A 86 36.86 -35.34 27.65
CA GLY A 86 37.44 -34.06 27.24
C GLY A 86 38.96 -34.07 27.23
N GLN A 87 39.58 -32.92 26.92
CA GLN A 87 41.03 -32.75 26.74
C GLN A 87 41.86 -33.21 27.97
N ASN A 88 41.31 -33.11 29.18
CA ASN A 88 42.00 -33.53 30.42
C ASN A 88 41.60 -34.94 30.88
N ASN A 89 41.15 -35.78 29.98
CA ASN A 89 40.63 -37.14 30.24
C ASN A 89 39.47 -37.18 31.27
N GLN A 90 38.81 -36.04 31.52
CA GLN A 90 37.62 -35.97 32.36
C GLN A 90 36.39 -36.38 31.54
N LYS A 91 35.49 -37.12 32.18
CA LYS A 91 34.21 -37.48 31.56
C LYS A 91 33.37 -36.22 31.36
N LEU A 92 32.84 -36.03 30.15
CA LEU A 92 31.89 -34.95 29.86
C LEU A 92 30.49 -35.33 30.33
N SER A 93 29.84 -34.45 31.09
CA SER A 93 28.47 -34.63 31.54
C SER A 93 27.45 -34.18 30.46
N THR A 94 27.87 -33.28 29.58
CA THR A 94 27.05 -32.77 28.48
C THR A 94 27.87 -32.84 27.19
N ILE A 95 27.22 -33.26 26.11
CA ILE A 95 27.82 -33.40 24.78
C ILE A 95 26.90 -32.69 23.81
N HIS A 96 27.44 -31.78 23.02
CA HIS A 96 26.67 -31.05 21.98
C HIS A 96 26.96 -31.69 20.63
N LEU A 97 25.90 -32.06 19.92
CA LEU A 97 25.93 -32.54 18.55
C LEU A 97 25.30 -31.48 17.65
N TYR A 98 25.88 -31.20 16.52
CA TYR A 98 25.43 -30.19 15.57
C TYR A 98 25.14 -30.88 14.22
N PRO A 99 23.93 -31.44 14.05
CA PRO A 99 23.51 -31.96 12.76
C PRO A 99 23.47 -30.82 11.75
N LYS A 100 23.98 -31.08 10.53
CA LYS A 100 24.01 -30.08 9.45
C LYS A 100 23.07 -30.53 8.36
N ASN A 101 22.02 -29.75 8.17
CA ASN A 101 21.07 -29.89 7.08
C ASN A 101 21.52 -29.04 5.89
N GLU A 102 21.28 -29.52 4.68
CA GLU A 102 21.39 -28.72 3.48
C GLU A 102 20.02 -28.05 3.20
N GLU A 103 20.01 -26.72 3.15
CA GLU A 103 18.79 -25.99 2.82
C GLU A 103 18.55 -25.95 1.30
N ASN A 104 17.27 -25.92 0.91
CA ASN A 104 16.92 -25.64 -0.46
C ASN A 104 17.27 -24.19 -0.79
N ASP A 105 17.90 -23.97 -1.93
CA ASP A 105 18.12 -22.64 -2.49
C ASP A 105 16.85 -22.24 -3.27
N TYR A 106 15.84 -21.73 -2.54
CA TYR A 106 14.62 -21.15 -3.11
C TYR A 106 14.69 -19.64 -2.98
N PRO A 107 15.29 -18.95 -3.99
CA PRO A 107 15.38 -17.50 -3.95
C PRO A 107 13.97 -16.90 -3.94
N ASP A 108 13.79 -15.83 -3.18
CA ASP A 108 12.54 -15.08 -3.14
C ASP A 108 12.16 -14.61 -4.55
N PRO A 109 10.99 -15.00 -5.10
CA PRO A 109 10.56 -14.49 -6.37
C PRO A 109 10.39 -12.97 -6.29
N PRO A 110 10.85 -12.18 -7.28
CA PRO A 110 10.65 -10.75 -7.29
C PRO A 110 9.15 -10.45 -7.23
N PHE A 111 8.75 -9.55 -6.32
CA PHE A 111 7.35 -9.21 -6.13
C PHE A 111 7.14 -7.70 -6.08
N GLU A 112 6.19 -7.21 -6.85
CA GLU A 112 5.82 -5.80 -6.94
C GLU A 112 4.31 -5.63 -6.89
N LYS A 113 3.87 -4.55 -6.23
CA LYS A 113 2.51 -4.03 -6.30
C LYS A 113 2.54 -2.65 -6.91
N VAL A 114 1.76 -2.44 -7.96
CA VAL A 114 1.77 -1.22 -8.76
C VAL A 114 0.39 -0.57 -8.76
N LEU A 115 0.37 0.75 -8.68
CA LEU A 115 -0.76 1.61 -9.01
C LEU A 115 -0.59 2.02 -10.47
N GLU A 116 -1.56 1.66 -11.34
CA GLU A 116 -1.43 1.86 -12.78
C GLU A 116 -1.64 3.33 -13.21
N GLU A 117 -2.30 4.12 -12.38
CA GLU A 117 -2.47 5.55 -12.63
C GLU A 117 -1.22 6.35 -12.22
N PRO A 118 -0.87 7.43 -12.95
CA PRO A 118 0.31 8.25 -12.66
C PRO A 118 0.11 9.20 -11.45
N ARG A 119 -0.96 9.03 -10.69
CA ARG A 119 -1.36 9.81 -9.51
C ARG A 119 -1.78 8.88 -8.39
N ASN A 120 -1.73 9.37 -7.17
CA ASN A 120 -2.12 8.63 -5.97
C ASN A 120 -3.30 9.26 -5.19
N ASP A 121 -3.97 10.26 -5.77
CA ASP A 121 -5.13 10.93 -5.19
C ASP A 121 -6.37 10.74 -6.06
N PHE A 122 -7.50 10.44 -5.40
CA PHE A 122 -8.73 10.04 -6.06
C PHE A 122 -9.96 10.66 -5.42
N THR A 123 -11.01 10.84 -6.24
CA THR A 123 -12.33 11.23 -5.77
C THR A 123 -13.10 9.99 -5.33
N ILE A 124 -13.87 10.08 -4.24
CA ILE A 124 -14.78 9.01 -3.79
C ILE A 124 -15.69 8.61 -4.95
N GLY A 125 -15.75 7.29 -5.23
CA GLY A 125 -16.47 6.70 -6.37
C GLY A 125 -15.59 6.40 -7.58
N GLU A 126 -14.38 6.95 -7.68
CA GLU A 126 -13.44 6.60 -8.75
C GLU A 126 -12.96 5.15 -8.60
N LYS A 127 -12.73 4.51 -9.74
CA LYS A 127 -12.11 3.19 -9.83
C LYS A 127 -10.60 3.37 -9.98
N ILE A 128 -9.87 2.54 -9.27
CA ILE A 128 -8.41 2.59 -9.16
C ILE A 128 -7.87 1.25 -9.61
N THR A 129 -6.95 1.24 -10.56
CA THR A 129 -6.37 0.02 -11.11
C THR A 129 -5.06 -0.32 -10.43
N TYR A 130 -4.95 -1.53 -9.92
CA TYR A 130 -3.75 -2.08 -9.31
C TYR A 130 -3.29 -3.31 -10.07
N SER A 131 -1.99 -3.58 -10.00
CA SER A 131 -1.39 -4.82 -10.49
C SER A 131 -0.43 -5.41 -9.47
N LEU A 132 -0.45 -6.74 -9.36
CA LEU A 132 0.56 -7.55 -8.69
C LEU A 132 1.43 -8.19 -9.76
N HIS A 133 2.74 -8.07 -9.63
CA HIS A 133 3.72 -8.66 -10.54
C HIS A 133 4.67 -9.56 -9.79
N THR A 134 4.93 -10.73 -10.35
CA THR A 134 6.01 -11.61 -9.90
C THR A 134 6.60 -12.36 -11.09
N THR A 135 7.72 -13.04 -10.88
CA THR A 135 8.27 -14.01 -11.85
C THR A 135 8.04 -15.41 -11.31
N ILE A 136 7.47 -16.29 -12.10
CA ILE A 136 7.29 -17.69 -11.74
C ILE A 136 8.69 -18.33 -11.72
N PRO A 137 9.12 -18.96 -10.59
CA PRO A 137 10.41 -19.62 -10.50
C PRO A 137 10.64 -20.65 -11.61
N VAL A 138 11.87 -20.78 -12.10
CA VAL A 138 12.20 -21.79 -13.13
C VAL A 138 12.03 -23.22 -12.63
N ASN A 139 12.22 -23.41 -11.32
CA ASN A 139 12.05 -24.69 -10.61
C ASN A 139 10.70 -24.72 -9.83
N ILE A 140 9.63 -24.15 -10.40
CA ILE A 140 8.33 -24.01 -9.73
C ILE A 140 7.77 -25.35 -9.21
N LEU A 141 8.10 -26.47 -9.81
CA LEU A 141 7.64 -27.79 -9.37
C LEU A 141 8.21 -28.20 -8.00
N ASP A 142 9.29 -27.57 -7.54
CA ASP A 142 9.87 -27.80 -6.22
C ASP A 142 9.11 -27.03 -5.12
N TYR A 143 8.24 -26.09 -5.50
CA TYR A 143 7.44 -25.28 -4.57
C TYR A 143 6.16 -26.02 -4.19
N GLN A 144 5.74 -25.86 -2.93
CA GLN A 144 4.50 -26.48 -2.43
C GLN A 144 3.32 -25.51 -2.46
N LYS A 145 3.60 -24.21 -2.50
CA LYS A 145 2.61 -23.16 -2.52
C LYS A 145 3.04 -22.03 -3.44
N PHE A 146 2.09 -21.45 -4.15
CA PHE A 146 2.26 -20.19 -4.87
C PHE A 146 0.92 -19.44 -4.85
N GLU A 147 0.83 -18.44 -3.98
CA GLU A 147 -0.40 -17.68 -3.72
C GLU A 147 -0.12 -16.19 -3.77
N LEU A 148 -0.92 -15.46 -4.55
CA LEU A 148 -0.93 -14.01 -4.55
C LEU A 148 -2.23 -13.52 -3.90
N SER A 149 -2.09 -12.65 -2.91
CA SER A 149 -3.21 -12.08 -2.18
C SER A 149 -3.22 -10.57 -2.25
N ASP A 150 -4.42 -10.00 -2.12
CA ASP A 150 -4.65 -8.58 -1.96
C ASP A 150 -5.52 -8.31 -0.74
N SER A 151 -5.17 -7.30 0.04
CA SER A 151 -5.93 -6.86 1.21
C SER A 151 -5.82 -5.35 1.37
N ALA A 152 -6.94 -4.66 1.23
CA ALA A 152 -7.03 -3.22 1.30
C ALA A 152 -7.81 -2.73 2.52
N ASP A 153 -7.64 -1.44 2.85
CA ASP A 153 -8.47 -0.74 3.83
C ASP A 153 -9.95 -0.78 3.43
N GLU A 154 -10.87 -0.68 4.40
CA GLU A 154 -12.32 -0.70 4.19
C GLU A 154 -12.82 0.41 3.24
N ALA A 155 -12.01 1.43 3.04
CA ALA A 155 -12.28 2.50 2.08
C ALA A 155 -12.09 2.08 0.61
N LEU A 156 -11.54 0.90 0.34
CA LEU A 156 -11.34 0.35 -1.01
C LEU A 156 -12.20 -0.90 -1.20
N THR A 157 -13.21 -0.83 -2.03
CA THR A 157 -14.08 -1.96 -2.36
C THR A 157 -13.55 -2.68 -3.60
N PHE A 158 -13.29 -3.96 -3.49
CA PHE A 158 -12.85 -4.79 -4.62
C PHE A 158 -13.95 -4.96 -5.67
N LEU A 159 -13.60 -4.84 -6.95
CA LEU A 159 -14.48 -5.05 -8.10
C LEU A 159 -14.18 -6.42 -8.74
N PRO A 160 -14.86 -7.51 -8.34
CA PRO A 160 -14.46 -8.88 -8.70
C PRO A 160 -14.41 -9.17 -10.20
N ASN A 161 -15.22 -8.49 -10.99
CA ASN A 161 -15.28 -8.69 -12.45
C ASN A 161 -14.13 -8.00 -13.21
N SER A 162 -13.32 -7.20 -12.52
CA SER A 162 -12.16 -6.53 -13.12
C SER A 162 -10.88 -7.37 -13.04
N LEU A 163 -10.88 -8.45 -12.23
CA LEU A 163 -9.69 -9.25 -12.01
C LEU A 163 -9.33 -10.04 -13.27
N THR A 164 -8.09 -9.92 -13.67
CA THR A 164 -7.48 -10.66 -14.79
C THR A 164 -6.12 -11.20 -14.37
N ILE A 165 -5.79 -12.39 -14.84
CA ILE A 165 -4.52 -13.05 -14.60
C ILE A 165 -3.86 -13.32 -15.94
N SER A 166 -2.59 -12.99 -16.08
CA SER A 166 -1.83 -13.20 -17.32
C SER A 166 -0.37 -13.56 -17.03
N SER A 167 0.24 -14.30 -17.95
CA SER A 167 1.68 -14.57 -17.97
C SER A 167 2.26 -14.11 -19.29
N ASN A 168 3.26 -13.20 -19.27
CA ASN A 168 3.83 -12.56 -20.46
C ASN A 168 2.77 -12.02 -21.44
N GLY A 169 1.64 -11.49 -20.92
CA GLY A 169 0.54 -10.95 -21.72
C GLY A 169 -0.48 -12.00 -22.18
N GLU A 170 -0.22 -13.29 -22.05
CA GLU A 170 -1.19 -14.36 -22.30
C GLU A 170 -2.14 -14.50 -21.11
N LYS A 171 -3.45 -14.42 -21.35
CA LYS A 171 -4.46 -14.55 -20.29
C LYS A 171 -4.55 -15.99 -19.79
N LEU A 172 -4.47 -16.17 -18.48
CA LEU A 172 -4.73 -17.45 -17.81
C LEU A 172 -6.23 -17.54 -17.46
N THR A 173 -6.83 -18.69 -17.77
CA THR A 173 -8.26 -18.97 -17.48
C THR A 173 -8.46 -20.16 -16.55
N GLU A 174 -7.39 -20.92 -16.25
CA GLU A 174 -7.40 -22.12 -15.44
C GLU A 174 -6.08 -22.28 -14.66
N GLY A 175 -6.00 -23.28 -13.78
CA GLY A 175 -4.81 -23.56 -12.99
C GLY A 175 -4.72 -22.76 -11.70
N PHE A 176 -5.81 -22.13 -11.26
CA PHE A 176 -5.87 -21.37 -10.01
C PHE A 176 -7.27 -21.37 -9.42
N VAL A 177 -7.36 -21.08 -8.11
CA VAL A 177 -8.60 -20.83 -7.38
C VAL A 177 -8.58 -19.41 -6.84
N ILE A 178 -9.70 -18.67 -6.99
CA ILE A 178 -9.86 -17.31 -6.51
C ILE A 178 -10.83 -17.27 -5.34
N HIS A 179 -10.38 -16.82 -4.18
CA HIS A 179 -11.21 -16.50 -3.03
C HIS A 179 -11.42 -14.99 -2.97
N LYS A 180 -12.65 -14.55 -3.29
CA LYS A 180 -13.01 -13.13 -3.33
C LYS A 180 -13.42 -12.64 -1.94
N LYS A 181 -12.96 -11.42 -1.58
CA LYS A 181 -13.27 -10.72 -0.33
C LYS A 181 -13.81 -9.33 -0.65
N PRO A 182 -14.52 -8.64 0.27
CA PRO A 182 -15.00 -7.27 0.02
C PRO A 182 -13.89 -6.26 -0.30
N HIS A 183 -12.73 -6.44 0.33
CA HIS A 183 -11.58 -5.54 0.25
C HIS A 183 -10.32 -6.25 -0.27
N GLY A 184 -10.49 -7.25 -1.15
CA GLY A 184 -9.36 -7.96 -1.73
C GLY A 184 -9.71 -9.35 -2.25
N PHE A 185 -8.68 -10.19 -2.38
CA PHE A 185 -8.81 -11.57 -2.87
C PHE A 185 -7.56 -12.37 -2.52
N ASP A 186 -7.68 -13.70 -2.61
CA ASP A 186 -6.55 -14.62 -2.67
C ASP A 186 -6.63 -15.40 -3.98
N VAL A 187 -5.50 -15.61 -4.65
CA VAL A 187 -5.36 -16.45 -5.83
C VAL A 187 -4.34 -17.52 -5.53
N LEU A 188 -4.81 -18.75 -5.29
CA LEU A 188 -3.98 -19.92 -5.08
C LEU A 188 -3.76 -20.62 -6.42
N PHE A 189 -2.52 -20.72 -6.86
CA PHE A 189 -2.14 -21.40 -8.09
C PHE A 189 -1.87 -22.90 -7.87
N SER A 190 -2.29 -23.72 -8.84
CA SER A 190 -1.86 -25.11 -8.94
C SER A 190 -0.43 -25.14 -9.45
N ILE A 191 0.51 -25.66 -8.67
CA ILE A 191 1.93 -25.73 -9.02
C ILE A 191 2.17 -26.39 -10.39
N PRO A 192 1.58 -27.59 -10.70
CA PRO A 192 1.78 -28.20 -12.03
C PRO A 192 1.28 -27.33 -13.19
N SER A 193 0.26 -26.50 -12.95
CA SER A 193 -0.30 -25.62 -13.99
C SER A 193 0.64 -24.43 -14.31
N LEU A 194 1.56 -24.08 -13.40
CA LEU A 194 2.53 -23.01 -13.58
C LEU A 194 3.78 -23.45 -14.35
N GLU A 195 4.07 -24.76 -14.49
CA GLU A 195 5.28 -25.28 -15.12
C GLU A 195 5.51 -24.70 -16.52
N LYS A 196 4.49 -24.65 -17.36
CA LYS A 196 4.57 -24.08 -18.73
C LYS A 196 4.89 -22.57 -18.78
N TYR A 197 4.76 -21.91 -17.61
CA TYR A 197 5.06 -20.48 -17.44
C TYR A 197 6.32 -20.24 -16.59
N ALA A 198 7.09 -21.28 -16.28
CA ALA A 198 8.34 -21.16 -15.51
C ALA A 198 9.28 -20.11 -16.11
N GLY A 199 9.85 -19.24 -15.30
CA GLY A 199 10.70 -18.13 -15.72
C GLY A 199 9.96 -16.93 -16.33
N LYS A 200 8.62 -16.99 -16.49
CA LYS A 200 7.84 -15.90 -17.10
C LYS A 200 7.23 -14.98 -16.04
N LYS A 201 7.01 -13.73 -16.44
CA LYS A 201 6.30 -12.74 -15.60
C LYS A 201 4.83 -13.14 -15.43
N LEU A 202 4.35 -13.19 -14.20
CA LEU A 202 2.95 -13.35 -13.83
C LEU A 202 2.40 -12.00 -13.39
N THR A 203 1.22 -11.64 -13.89
CA THR A 203 0.53 -10.39 -13.57
C THR A 203 -0.91 -10.67 -13.19
N ILE A 204 -1.33 -10.12 -12.05
CA ILE A 204 -2.74 -10.02 -11.66
C ILE A 204 -3.11 -8.54 -11.69
N SER A 205 -4.03 -8.15 -12.59
CA SER A 205 -4.57 -6.78 -12.68
C SER A 205 -6.02 -6.77 -12.23
N TYR A 206 -6.41 -5.74 -11.46
CA TYR A 206 -7.74 -5.64 -10.86
C TYR A 206 -8.07 -4.20 -10.50
N GLN A 207 -9.34 -3.91 -10.22
CA GLN A 207 -9.81 -2.59 -9.81
C GLN A 207 -10.41 -2.62 -8.40
N MET A 208 -10.16 -1.53 -7.69
CA MET A 208 -10.83 -1.14 -6.45
C MET A 208 -11.64 0.13 -6.68
N GLN A 209 -12.76 0.29 -5.98
CA GLN A 209 -13.52 1.55 -5.96
C GLN A 209 -13.31 2.25 -4.63
N LEU A 210 -12.93 3.54 -4.67
CA LEU A 210 -12.83 4.36 -3.46
C LEU A 210 -14.23 4.64 -2.92
N SER A 211 -14.52 4.17 -1.71
CA SER A 211 -15.83 4.25 -1.07
C SER A 211 -16.02 5.54 -0.25
N SER A 212 -17.26 5.80 0.16
CA SER A 212 -17.62 6.93 1.01
C SER A 212 -17.07 6.85 2.45
N THR A 213 -16.54 5.70 2.86
CA THR A 213 -15.87 5.52 4.15
C THR A 213 -14.45 6.10 4.17
N ALA A 214 -13.92 6.46 3.00
CA ALA A 214 -12.61 7.09 2.86
C ALA A 214 -12.51 8.39 3.65
N GLN A 215 -11.52 8.47 4.53
CA GLN A 215 -11.23 9.67 5.30
C GLN A 215 -10.26 10.56 4.52
N ALA A 216 -10.67 11.82 4.30
CA ALA A 216 -9.80 12.78 3.63
C ALA A 216 -8.52 13.03 4.44
N ASN A 217 -7.43 13.29 3.74
CA ASN A 217 -6.13 13.61 4.31
C ASN A 217 -5.53 12.48 5.19
N LYS A 218 -5.90 11.22 4.90
CA LYS A 218 -5.31 10.02 5.50
C LYS A 218 -4.84 9.06 4.42
N GLU A 219 -3.84 8.26 4.77
CA GLU A 219 -3.43 7.12 3.94
C GLU A 219 -4.57 6.09 3.88
N ILE A 220 -4.84 5.62 2.67
CA ILE A 220 -5.74 4.51 2.38
C ILE A 220 -4.86 3.43 1.74
N ASN A 221 -4.61 2.38 2.50
CA ASN A 221 -3.60 1.39 2.16
C ASN A 221 -4.19 0.22 1.38
N ASN A 222 -3.40 -0.30 0.46
CA ASN A 222 -3.67 -1.57 -0.21
C ASN A 222 -2.39 -2.42 -0.22
N ASN A 223 -2.43 -3.60 0.39
CA ASN A 223 -1.31 -4.52 0.52
C ASN A 223 -1.46 -5.67 -0.46
N GLY A 224 -0.38 -5.98 -1.17
CA GLY A 224 -0.25 -7.20 -1.95
C GLY A 224 0.73 -8.14 -1.25
N THR A 225 0.46 -9.44 -1.30
CA THR A 225 1.29 -10.47 -0.68
C THR A 225 1.52 -11.61 -1.67
N LEU A 226 2.76 -12.07 -1.77
CA LEU A 226 3.16 -13.30 -2.43
C LEU A 226 3.64 -14.28 -1.35
N ASP A 227 2.94 -15.40 -1.20
CA ASP A 227 3.33 -16.54 -0.39
C ASP A 227 3.76 -17.67 -1.32
N PHE A 228 5.04 -18.01 -1.28
CA PHE A 228 5.62 -19.03 -2.15
C PHE A 228 6.00 -20.33 -1.39
N GLY A 229 5.50 -20.48 -0.14
CA GLY A 229 5.67 -21.66 0.70
C GLY A 229 6.95 -21.66 1.53
N PHE A 230 8.03 -21.08 1.02
CA PHE A 230 9.31 -20.93 1.73
C PHE A 230 9.51 -19.52 2.31
N GLY A 231 8.63 -18.59 1.98
CA GLY A 231 8.65 -17.23 2.46
C GLY A 231 7.44 -16.44 2.01
N VAL A 232 7.31 -15.21 2.55
CA VAL A 232 6.22 -14.28 2.25
C VAL A 232 6.79 -12.91 1.95
N SER A 233 6.47 -12.36 0.78
CA SER A 233 6.81 -11.00 0.39
C SER A 233 5.56 -10.12 0.38
N THR A 234 5.61 -8.95 1.03
CA THR A 234 4.49 -7.99 1.08
C THR A 234 4.90 -6.65 0.52
N LYS A 235 4.05 -6.05 -0.30
CA LYS A 235 4.20 -4.70 -0.87
C LYS A 235 2.95 -3.88 -0.61
N LYS A 236 3.13 -2.60 -0.29
CA LYS A 236 2.06 -1.65 0.02
C LYS A 236 2.04 -0.52 -1.00
N VAL A 237 0.84 -0.13 -1.41
CA VAL A 237 0.55 1.11 -2.16
C VAL A 237 -0.49 1.90 -1.39
N SER A 238 -0.29 3.21 -1.26
CA SER A 238 -1.23 4.11 -0.59
C SER A 238 -1.84 5.10 -1.57
N VAL A 239 -3.15 5.34 -1.41
CA VAL A 239 -3.90 6.38 -2.15
C VAL A 239 -4.54 7.34 -1.17
N TYR A 240 -4.99 8.50 -1.67
CA TYR A 240 -5.47 9.60 -0.86
C TYR A 240 -6.74 10.22 -1.45
N THR A 241 -7.43 10.98 -0.62
CA THR A 241 -8.48 11.92 -1.03
C THR A 241 -8.42 13.17 -0.16
N GLY A 242 -8.83 14.31 -0.72
CA GLY A 242 -8.72 15.59 -0.03
C GLY A 242 -10.05 16.15 0.43
N SER A 243 -9.98 17.27 1.15
CA SER A 243 -11.15 18.01 1.65
C SER A 243 -10.91 19.53 1.59
N LYS A 244 -11.99 20.29 1.70
CA LYS A 244 -11.93 21.74 1.88
C LYS A 244 -13.02 22.21 2.84
N GLN A 245 -12.62 23.07 3.77
CA GLN A 245 -13.51 23.73 4.72
C GLN A 245 -13.78 25.16 4.29
N PHE A 246 -15.01 25.62 4.52
CA PHE A 246 -15.49 26.95 4.20
C PHE A 246 -16.18 27.55 5.41
N VAL A 247 -16.19 28.88 5.47
CA VAL A 247 -16.98 29.60 6.45
C VAL A 247 -17.67 30.78 5.81
N LYS A 248 -18.99 30.88 5.98
CA LYS A 248 -19.83 31.98 5.51
C LYS A 248 -19.88 33.08 6.52
N ILE A 249 -19.55 34.31 6.09
CA ILE A 249 -19.47 35.49 6.94
C ILE A 249 -20.08 36.74 6.27
N GLU A 250 -20.42 37.74 7.08
CA GLU A 250 -20.83 39.07 6.56
C GLU A 250 -19.62 39.87 6.08
N THR A 251 -19.75 40.58 4.96
CA THR A 251 -18.71 41.48 4.45
C THR A 251 -18.33 42.51 5.52
N ASN A 252 -17.02 42.69 5.77
CA ASN A 252 -16.44 43.60 6.77
C ASN A 252 -16.75 43.24 8.24
N LYS A 253 -17.37 42.09 8.52
CA LYS A 253 -17.62 41.57 9.86
C LYS A 253 -17.23 40.08 9.95
N PRO A 254 -15.94 39.77 10.06
CA PRO A 254 -15.44 38.41 9.98
C PRO A 254 -15.97 37.48 11.09
N ASP A 255 -16.40 38.05 12.21
CA ASP A 255 -16.95 37.27 13.34
C ASP A 255 -18.45 36.97 13.17
N LYS A 256 -19.13 37.65 12.25
CA LYS A 256 -20.55 37.38 11.98
C LYS A 256 -20.73 36.23 11.00
N ARG A 257 -21.10 35.09 11.53
CA ARG A 257 -21.38 33.87 10.80
C ARG A 257 -22.75 33.87 10.19
N LEU A 258 -22.90 33.31 8.99
CA LEU A 258 -24.17 33.34 8.23
C LEU A 258 -24.58 31.90 7.90
N ALA A 259 -25.79 31.52 8.34
CA ALA A 259 -26.41 30.24 8.06
C ALA A 259 -27.32 30.29 6.83
N GLY A 260 -27.53 29.16 6.18
CA GLY A 260 -28.53 28.97 5.14
C GLY A 260 -28.13 29.42 3.73
N ALA A 261 -26.85 29.76 3.51
CA ALA A 261 -26.34 29.92 2.15
C ALA A 261 -26.17 28.56 1.48
N VAL A 262 -26.58 28.44 0.22
CA VAL A 262 -26.49 27.20 -0.56
C VAL A 262 -25.48 27.36 -1.68
N PHE A 263 -24.58 26.35 -1.81
CA PHE A 263 -23.49 26.36 -2.78
C PHE A 263 -23.45 25.09 -3.61
N LEU A 264 -23.02 25.26 -4.85
CA LEU A 264 -22.63 24.16 -5.77
C LEU A 264 -21.11 24.19 -6.00
N ILE A 265 -20.55 23.02 -6.25
CA ILE A 265 -19.13 22.89 -6.65
C ILE A 265 -19.06 22.64 -8.15
N LYS A 266 -18.15 23.35 -8.83
CA LYS A 266 -17.85 23.17 -10.25
C LYS A 266 -16.38 22.77 -10.44
N ASN A 267 -16.13 21.87 -11.38
CA ASN A 267 -14.78 21.55 -11.83
C ASN A 267 -14.27 22.58 -12.87
N LYS A 268 -13.01 22.41 -13.30
CA LYS A 268 -12.37 23.28 -14.30
C LYS A 268 -13.14 23.32 -15.64
N ALA A 269 -13.82 22.22 -16.02
CA ALA A 269 -14.64 22.13 -17.23
C ALA A 269 -16.03 22.76 -17.08
N GLY A 270 -16.37 23.29 -15.89
CA GLY A 270 -17.67 23.93 -15.60
C GLY A 270 -18.78 22.94 -15.23
N ASN A 271 -18.50 21.65 -15.11
CA ASN A 271 -19.47 20.65 -14.67
C ASN A 271 -19.67 20.71 -13.17
N TYR A 272 -20.89 20.39 -12.71
CA TYR A 272 -21.28 20.38 -11.30
C TYR A 272 -20.98 19.05 -10.64
N LEU A 273 -20.59 19.10 -9.36
CA LEU A 273 -20.42 17.91 -8.54
C LEU A 273 -21.79 17.34 -8.17
N GLN A 274 -22.01 16.06 -8.43
CA GLN A 274 -23.21 15.31 -8.06
C GLN A 274 -22.84 14.19 -7.11
N GLN A 275 -23.63 14.04 -6.04
CA GLN A 275 -23.52 12.88 -5.15
C GLN A 275 -24.32 11.69 -5.72
N THR A 276 -23.76 10.50 -5.63
CA THR A 276 -24.39 9.23 -6.02
C THR A 276 -24.30 8.23 -4.87
N ALA A 277 -24.95 7.08 -5.00
CA ALA A 277 -24.85 6.01 -4.00
C ALA A 277 -23.40 5.52 -3.78
N ASN A 278 -22.55 5.58 -4.82
CA ASN A 278 -21.18 5.08 -4.78
C ASN A 278 -20.10 6.16 -4.63
N GLY A 279 -20.50 7.44 -4.37
CA GLY A 279 -19.55 8.54 -4.27
C GLY A 279 -19.95 9.74 -5.12
N TYR A 280 -18.99 10.35 -5.82
CA TYR A 280 -19.23 11.55 -6.62
C TYR A 280 -19.06 11.28 -8.12
N LYS A 281 -19.82 12.05 -8.91
CA LYS A 281 -19.61 12.19 -10.35
C LYS A 281 -19.80 13.64 -10.80
N TRP A 282 -19.38 13.96 -12.01
CA TRP A 282 -19.56 15.29 -12.60
C TRP A 282 -20.72 15.28 -13.59
N THR A 283 -21.64 16.26 -13.46
CA THR A 283 -22.81 16.43 -14.33
C THR A 283 -22.84 17.82 -14.96
N LYS A 284 -23.39 17.94 -16.16
CA LYS A 284 -23.67 19.24 -16.79
C LYS A 284 -24.96 19.86 -16.28
N ASN A 285 -25.81 19.06 -15.66
CA ASN A 285 -27.13 19.47 -15.20
C ASN A 285 -27.04 20.06 -13.78
N GLU A 286 -27.35 21.35 -13.65
CA GLU A 286 -27.29 22.05 -12.36
C GLU A 286 -28.29 21.49 -11.35
N SER A 287 -29.49 21.03 -11.81
CA SER A 287 -30.51 20.44 -10.92
C SER A 287 -30.10 19.17 -10.21
N ASP A 288 -29.08 18.44 -10.73
CA ASP A 288 -28.57 17.22 -10.14
C ASP A 288 -27.39 17.46 -9.20
N ALA A 289 -26.97 18.73 -9.04
CA ALA A 289 -25.78 19.09 -8.29
C ALA A 289 -25.95 18.87 -6.79
N LEU A 290 -24.84 18.50 -6.14
CA LEU A 290 -24.77 18.46 -4.68
C LEU A 290 -24.89 19.87 -4.08
N HIS A 291 -25.82 20.06 -3.15
CA HIS A 291 -25.98 21.28 -2.39
C HIS A 291 -25.14 21.23 -1.11
N LEU A 292 -24.26 22.21 -0.94
CA LEU A 292 -23.57 22.47 0.31
C LEU A 292 -24.23 23.65 1.02
N ILE A 293 -24.64 23.46 2.27
CA ILE A 293 -25.42 24.45 3.03
C ILE A 293 -24.59 24.90 4.23
N SER A 294 -24.44 26.23 4.41
CA SER A 294 -23.79 26.78 5.60
C SER A 294 -24.68 26.58 6.85
N ASP A 295 -24.07 26.00 7.91
CA ASP A 295 -24.73 25.73 9.18
C ASP A 295 -24.88 27.00 10.05
N LYS A 296 -25.39 26.84 11.28
CA LYS A 296 -25.57 27.95 12.26
C LYS A 296 -24.26 28.68 12.60
N ASN A 297 -23.11 28.04 12.42
CA ASN A 297 -21.78 28.61 12.63
C ASN A 297 -21.20 29.17 11.31
N GLY A 298 -21.96 29.19 10.24
CA GLY A 298 -21.52 29.54 8.90
C GLY A 298 -20.62 28.50 8.25
N ALA A 299 -20.39 27.36 8.90
CA ALA A 299 -19.47 26.34 8.43
C ALA A 299 -20.12 25.40 7.40
N PHE A 300 -19.36 25.03 6.39
CA PHE A 300 -19.70 23.97 5.44
C PHE A 300 -18.41 23.41 4.84
N SER A 301 -18.46 22.22 4.25
CA SER A 301 -17.27 21.55 3.76
C SER A 301 -17.58 20.58 2.63
N ILE A 302 -16.54 20.20 1.92
CA ILE A 302 -16.53 19.05 1.01
C ILE A 302 -15.36 18.16 1.37
N SER A 303 -15.58 16.86 1.33
CA SER A 303 -14.56 15.82 1.56
C SER A 303 -14.65 14.78 0.46
N GLY A 304 -13.52 14.11 0.16
CA GLY A 304 -13.52 13.02 -0.80
C GLY A 304 -13.32 13.44 -2.25
N LEU A 305 -12.71 14.58 -2.51
CA LEU A 305 -12.30 15.01 -3.84
C LEU A 305 -10.79 14.87 -4.02
N LYS A 306 -10.34 14.54 -5.23
CA LYS A 306 -8.93 14.54 -5.58
C LYS A 306 -8.35 15.95 -5.59
N THR A 307 -7.03 16.04 -5.51
CA THR A 307 -6.30 17.31 -5.67
C THR A 307 -6.67 18.01 -6.96
N GLY A 308 -6.90 19.31 -6.87
CA GLY A 308 -7.26 20.09 -8.05
C GLY A 308 -7.87 21.44 -7.72
N SER A 309 -8.13 22.21 -8.79
CA SER A 309 -8.78 23.51 -8.72
C SER A 309 -10.27 23.39 -9.05
N TYR A 310 -11.08 23.98 -8.22
CA TYR A 310 -12.53 23.96 -8.26
C TYR A 310 -13.10 25.36 -8.09
N ARG A 311 -14.38 25.52 -8.28
CA ARG A 311 -15.12 26.78 -8.05
C ARG A 311 -16.36 26.50 -7.22
N LEU A 312 -16.66 27.44 -6.32
CA LEU A 312 -17.86 27.45 -5.50
C LEU A 312 -18.82 28.47 -6.13
N LYS A 313 -20.03 28.04 -6.47
CA LYS A 313 -21.13 28.89 -6.97
C LYS A 313 -22.20 29.00 -5.90
N GLU A 314 -22.53 30.22 -5.44
CA GLU A 314 -23.67 30.45 -4.57
C GLU A 314 -24.93 30.44 -5.40
N ILE A 315 -25.96 29.68 -4.97
CA ILE A 315 -27.27 29.62 -5.63
C ILE A 315 -28.40 30.17 -4.75
N GLU A 316 -28.16 30.26 -3.43
CA GLU A 316 -29.08 30.87 -2.47
C GLU A 316 -28.27 31.62 -1.40
N ALA A 317 -28.54 32.89 -1.20
CA ALA A 317 -27.93 33.70 -0.16
C ALA A 317 -28.62 33.50 1.20
N PRO A 318 -27.92 33.74 2.33
CA PRO A 318 -28.58 33.82 3.63
C PRO A 318 -29.68 34.84 3.65
N SER A 319 -30.72 34.62 4.45
CA SER A 319 -31.86 35.57 4.58
C SER A 319 -31.40 37.00 4.93
N GLY A 320 -31.79 38.00 4.13
CA GLY A 320 -31.43 39.42 4.27
C GLY A 320 -30.02 39.76 3.72
N TYR A 321 -29.46 38.91 2.87
CA TYR A 321 -28.20 39.14 2.18
C TYR A 321 -28.34 39.04 0.65
N ILE A 322 -27.46 39.71 -0.06
CA ILE A 322 -27.45 39.75 -1.52
C ILE A 322 -26.74 38.53 -2.05
N LEU A 323 -27.35 37.81 -3.00
CA LEU A 323 -26.74 36.65 -3.70
C LEU A 323 -25.47 37.09 -4.43
N SER A 324 -24.41 36.33 -4.28
CA SER A 324 -23.17 36.57 -5.02
C SER A 324 -23.21 35.84 -6.37
N GLU A 325 -23.14 36.58 -7.47
CA GLU A 325 -23.02 36.01 -8.82
C GLU A 325 -21.60 35.56 -9.16
N THR A 326 -20.61 35.95 -8.33
CA THR A 326 -19.20 35.63 -8.59
C THR A 326 -18.87 34.24 -8.05
N GLU A 327 -18.40 33.35 -8.93
CA GLU A 327 -17.84 32.05 -8.54
C GLU A 327 -16.52 32.25 -7.81
N ILE A 328 -16.33 31.53 -6.68
CA ILE A 328 -15.16 31.63 -5.82
C ILE A 328 -14.22 30.45 -6.13
N PRO A 329 -13.00 30.72 -6.63
CA PRO A 329 -12.04 29.65 -6.87
C PRO A 329 -11.51 29.11 -5.53
N PHE A 330 -11.26 27.80 -5.50
CA PHE A 330 -10.57 27.13 -4.39
C PHE A 330 -9.79 25.92 -4.88
N THR A 331 -8.83 25.49 -4.08
CA THR A 331 -8.04 24.28 -4.32
C THR A 331 -8.28 23.25 -3.24
N ILE A 332 -8.22 21.99 -3.62
CA ILE A 332 -8.11 20.85 -2.73
C ILE A 332 -6.70 20.29 -2.89
N SER A 333 -6.01 20.06 -1.77
CA SER A 333 -4.76 19.37 -1.68
C SER A 333 -4.89 18.16 -0.76
N THR A 334 -3.97 17.21 -0.86
CA THR A 334 -3.80 16.17 0.14
C THR A 334 -2.79 16.63 1.19
N PHE A 335 -2.74 15.97 2.34
CA PHE A 335 -1.81 16.32 3.42
C PHE A 335 -0.31 16.19 3.02
N LEU A 336 -0.03 15.51 1.91
CA LEU A 336 1.31 15.44 1.32
C LEU A 336 1.72 16.72 0.58
N SER A 337 0.78 17.67 0.37
CA SER A 337 1.05 18.95 -0.25
C SER A 337 1.74 19.89 0.75
N GLU A 338 2.82 20.54 0.34
CA GLU A 338 3.48 21.60 1.13
C GLU A 338 2.66 22.91 1.17
N ASP A 339 1.55 22.96 0.42
CA ASP A 339 0.69 24.14 0.30
C ASP A 339 -0.24 24.28 1.51
N LYS A 340 0.25 24.98 2.54
CA LYS A 340 -0.52 25.31 3.77
C LYS A 340 -1.72 26.22 3.53
N GLU A 341 -1.77 26.96 2.42
CA GLU A 341 -2.93 27.80 2.06
C GLU A 341 -4.13 26.94 1.63
N ALA A 342 -3.88 25.81 0.99
CA ALA A 342 -4.94 24.89 0.58
C ALA A 342 -5.69 24.28 1.76
N ASP A 343 -5.04 24.10 2.92
CA ASP A 343 -5.66 23.57 4.14
C ASP A 343 -6.40 24.64 4.98
N SER A 344 -6.23 25.92 4.66
CA SER A 344 -6.90 27.00 5.38
C SER A 344 -8.42 27.02 5.13
N ILE A 345 -9.20 27.42 6.16
CA ILE A 345 -10.63 27.63 6.02
C ILE A 345 -10.89 28.81 5.08
N LEU A 346 -11.58 28.56 3.95
CA LEU A 346 -11.91 29.60 2.99
C LEU A 346 -13.09 30.44 3.47
N LYS A 347 -12.85 31.76 3.62
CA LYS A 347 -13.89 32.72 4.00
C LYS A 347 -14.73 33.14 2.78
N VAL A 348 -16.01 32.90 2.84
CA VAL A 348 -17.01 33.25 1.80
C VAL A 348 -17.90 34.36 2.33
N VAL A 349 -17.94 35.48 1.62
CA VAL A 349 -18.61 36.71 2.12
C VAL A 349 -19.91 37.03 1.39
N ASN A 350 -20.96 37.57 2.10
CA ASN A 350 -22.08 38.27 1.49
C ASN A 350 -22.25 39.64 2.09
N LYS A 351 -22.80 40.53 1.26
CA LYS A 351 -23.23 41.87 1.67
C LYS A 351 -24.67 41.84 2.19
N LYS A 352 -24.93 42.58 3.25
CA LYS A 352 -26.29 42.73 3.76
C LYS A 352 -27.16 43.47 2.72
N GLU A 353 -28.42 43.04 2.53
CA GLU A 353 -29.33 43.59 1.53
C GLU A 353 -29.59 45.08 1.70
N ASN A 354 -29.68 45.56 2.95
CA ASN A 354 -29.94 46.98 3.27
C ASN A 354 -28.67 47.84 3.41
N SER A 355 -27.48 47.31 3.16
CA SER A 355 -26.32 48.15 3.00
C SER A 355 -26.49 48.92 1.69
N ARG A 356 -26.86 50.23 1.81
CA ARG A 356 -26.80 51.12 0.63
C ARG A 356 -25.52 50.76 -0.11
N PRO A 357 -25.61 50.49 -1.45
CA PRO A 357 -24.37 50.30 -2.20
C PRO A 357 -23.53 51.51 -1.82
N PHE A 358 -22.34 51.28 -1.31
CA PHE A 358 -21.34 52.35 -1.28
C PHE A 358 -21.28 52.79 -2.73
N LEU A 359 -21.99 53.90 -3.04
CA LEU A 359 -21.76 54.57 -4.32
C LEU A 359 -20.25 54.67 -4.37
N PRO A 360 -19.55 54.04 -5.35
CA PRO A 360 -18.14 54.27 -5.49
C PRO A 360 -18.01 55.78 -5.46
N LYS A 361 -17.22 56.32 -4.47
CA LYS A 361 -16.95 57.76 -4.42
C LYS A 361 -16.64 58.12 -5.84
N THR A 362 -17.61 58.80 -6.46
CA THR A 362 -17.58 59.10 -7.88
C THR A 362 -16.19 59.61 -8.23
N ASN A 363 -15.55 58.87 -9.11
CA ASN A 363 -14.57 59.38 -10.03
C ASN A 363 -13.12 59.60 -9.62
N GLU A 364 -12.63 59.42 -8.40
CA GLU A 364 -11.19 59.67 -8.20
C GLU A 364 -10.31 58.60 -8.86
N THR A 365 -10.66 57.32 -8.79
CA THR A 365 -9.84 56.24 -9.41
C THR A 365 -10.09 56.09 -10.91
N LYS A 366 -11.33 56.31 -11.39
CA LYS A 366 -11.59 56.32 -12.85
C LYS A 366 -10.99 57.53 -13.53
N ASN A 367 -11.05 58.71 -12.86
CA ASN A 367 -10.48 59.94 -13.42
C ASN A 367 -8.94 59.91 -13.37
N THR A 368 -8.30 59.27 -12.39
CA THR A 368 -6.84 59.08 -12.42
C THR A 368 -6.41 58.06 -13.49
N LEU A 369 -7.16 57.00 -13.70
CA LEU A 369 -6.86 56.05 -14.76
C LEU A 369 -7.07 56.65 -16.16
N LEU A 370 -8.20 57.39 -16.37
CA LEU A 370 -8.43 58.15 -17.60
C LEU A 370 -7.41 59.29 -17.79
N GLY A 371 -6.99 59.97 -16.73
CA GLY A 371 -5.94 60.97 -16.75
C GLY A 371 -4.58 60.38 -17.16
N VAL A 372 -4.22 59.24 -16.60
CA VAL A 372 -2.97 58.52 -16.96
C VAL A 372 -3.03 58.02 -18.41
N VAL A 373 -4.15 57.44 -18.85
CA VAL A 373 -4.33 57.01 -20.24
C VAL A 373 -4.30 58.20 -21.18
N GLY A 374 -4.96 59.33 -20.81
CA GLY A 374 -4.94 60.58 -21.58
C GLY A 374 -3.52 61.15 -21.70
N MET A 375 -2.74 61.15 -20.64
CA MET A 375 -1.33 61.62 -20.69
C MET A 375 -0.44 60.73 -21.54
N VAL A 376 -0.65 59.40 -21.53
CA VAL A 376 0.10 58.48 -22.39
C VAL A 376 -0.22 58.73 -23.86
N PHE A 377 -1.49 58.96 -24.23
CA PHE A 377 -1.88 59.31 -25.60
C PHE A 377 -1.37 60.67 -26.03
N ALA A 378 -1.40 61.70 -25.13
CA ALA A 378 -0.85 63.00 -25.42
C ALA A 378 0.69 62.92 -25.61
N SER A 379 1.39 62.17 -24.76
CA SER A 379 2.83 61.95 -24.89
C SER A 379 3.20 61.23 -26.17
N PHE A 380 2.41 60.25 -26.57
CA PHE A 380 2.57 59.51 -27.83
C PHE A 380 2.31 60.40 -29.05
N ALA A 381 1.28 61.24 -29.01
CA ALA A 381 0.96 62.21 -30.07
C ALA A 381 2.09 63.27 -30.20
N ILE A 382 2.62 63.80 -29.09
CA ILE A 382 3.77 64.72 -29.06
C ILE A 382 4.99 64.02 -29.65
N TRP A 383 5.26 62.78 -29.26
CA TRP A 383 6.39 61.99 -29.79
C TRP A 383 6.27 61.79 -31.32
N LEU A 384 5.09 61.44 -31.84
CA LEU A 384 4.81 61.30 -33.26
C LEU A 384 5.00 62.65 -34.00
N PHE A 385 4.55 63.76 -33.40
CA PHE A 385 4.69 65.07 -33.96
C PHE A 385 6.17 65.52 -34.04
N ILE A 386 6.97 65.28 -33.02
CA ILE A 386 8.40 65.53 -33.00
C ILE A 386 9.09 64.64 -34.03
N LYS A 387 8.80 63.34 -34.11
CA LYS A 387 9.36 62.41 -35.06
C LYS A 387 9.06 62.81 -36.50
N LYS A 388 7.84 63.39 -36.78
CA LYS A 388 7.47 63.90 -38.10
C LYS A 388 8.21 65.19 -38.46
N ARG A 389 8.58 66.00 -37.48
CA ARG A 389 9.37 67.27 -37.68
C ARG A 389 10.87 66.99 -37.89
N THR A 390 11.40 65.94 -37.29
CA THR A 390 12.81 65.54 -37.43
C THR A 390 13.08 64.68 -38.68
N GLY A 391 12.02 64.17 -39.34
CA GLY A 391 12.11 63.36 -40.57
C GLY A 391 12.08 64.16 -41.87
N VAL A 392 12.05 65.49 -41.82
CA VAL A 392 12.13 66.36 -43.02
C VAL A 392 13.48 67.12 -42.99
N LYS A 393 14.56 66.37 -43.17
CA LYS A 393 15.83 66.88 -43.73
C LYS A 393 16.63 65.66 -44.22
N LYS A 394 16.38 65.23 -45.39
CA LYS A 394 17.33 64.94 -46.48
C LYS A 394 16.55 64.69 -47.75
#